data_b6addba6a0f20027bf4299619dde91b2
#
_entry.id   b6addba6a0f20027bf4299619dde91b2
#
_cell.length_a   1.000
_cell.length_b   1.000
_cell.length_c   1.000
_cell.angle_alpha   90.00
_cell.angle_beta   90.00
_cell.angle_gamma   90.00
#
_symmetry.space_group_name_H-M   'P 1'
#
loop_
_entity.id
_entity.type
_entity.pdbx_description
1 polymer ?
#
loop_
_entity_poly.entity_id
_entity_poly.type
_entity_poly.pdbx_seq_one_letter_code
_entity_poly.pdbx_strand_id
1 'polypeptide(L)'
;MKSRSIVARSLLLSLLFAGSAFAADQVNINTADAATLDEVLVNVGPSKAKAIVDYREANGAFRSAEQLAMVKGIGLSTIEKNRDRIVVGGAGKKKAKAK
;
A
#
# COMPACT_ATOMS: atom_id res chain seq x y z
N MET A 1 22.31 -19.54 -34.23
CA MET A 1 21.70 -18.23 -34.25
C MET A 1 20.43 -18.13 -33.46
N LYS A 2 19.55 -19.02 -33.73
CA LYS A 2 18.29 -18.97 -33.05
C LYS A 2 18.43 -19.18 -31.56
N SER A 3 19.34 -20.03 -31.17
CA SER A 3 19.53 -20.30 -29.75
C SER A 3 20.00 -19.06 -29.04
N ARG A 4 20.77 -18.24 -29.71
CA ARG A 4 21.26 -17.04 -29.06
C ARG A 4 20.13 -16.11 -28.73
N SER A 5 19.21 -15.97 -29.64
CA SER A 5 18.09 -15.07 -29.43
C SER A 5 17.26 -15.54 -28.26
N ILE A 6 17.07 -16.82 -28.17
CA ILE A 6 16.26 -17.36 -27.11
C ILE A 6 16.89 -17.11 -25.76
N VAL A 7 18.18 -17.26 -25.68
CA VAL A 7 18.88 -17.04 -24.45
C VAL A 7 18.73 -15.59 -24.00
N ALA A 8 18.85 -14.69 -24.94
CA ALA A 8 18.74 -13.29 -24.60
C ALA A 8 17.38 -12.98 -24.02
N ARG A 9 16.35 -13.56 -24.57
CA ARG A 9 15.03 -13.32 -24.08
C ARG A 9 14.83 -13.85 -22.66
N SER A 10 15.38 -14.99 -22.40
CA SER A 10 15.28 -15.57 -21.09
C SER A 10 15.93 -14.68 -20.06
N LEU A 11 17.04 -14.10 -20.39
CA LEU A 11 17.71 -13.24 -19.46
C LEU A 11 16.89 -12.01 -19.14
N LEU A 12 16.25 -11.45 -20.14
CA LEU A 12 15.43 -10.30 -19.91
C LEU A 12 14.28 -10.60 -18.99
N LEU A 13 13.69 -11.73 -19.17
CA LEU A 13 12.59 -12.12 -18.33
C LEU A 13 13.02 -12.28 -16.89
N SER A 14 14.18 -12.81 -16.68
CA SER A 14 14.70 -12.98 -15.34
C SER A 14 14.88 -11.66 -14.64
N LEU A 15 15.36 -10.68 -15.35
CA LEU A 15 15.57 -9.38 -14.76
C LEU A 15 14.27 -8.75 -14.35
N LEU A 16 13.28 -8.86 -15.18
CA LEU A 16 11.98 -8.29 -14.86
C LEU A 16 11.40 -8.92 -13.61
N PHE A 17 11.54 -10.20 -13.54
CA PHE A 17 11.00 -10.90 -12.40
C PHE A 17 11.70 -10.50 -11.11
N ALA A 18 12.98 -10.35 -11.17
CA ALA A 18 13.73 -9.94 -10.00
C ALA A 18 13.28 -8.56 -9.54
N GLY A 19 13.02 -7.67 -10.49
CA GLY A 19 12.58 -6.35 -10.16
C GLY A 19 11.23 -6.37 -9.45
N SER A 20 10.35 -7.19 -9.92
CA SER A 20 9.05 -7.32 -9.31
C SER A 20 9.15 -7.87 -7.90
N ALA A 21 9.98 -8.85 -7.73
CA ALA A 21 10.12 -9.47 -6.43
C ALA A 21 10.63 -8.49 -5.40
N PHE A 22 11.32 -7.49 -5.86
CA PHE A 22 11.89 -6.53 -4.94
C PHE A 22 10.92 -5.48 -4.47
N ALA A 23 9.86 -5.29 -5.20
CA ALA A 23 8.89 -4.30 -4.85
C ALA A 23 8.19 -4.73 -3.58
N ALA A 24 8.13 -3.89 -2.62
CA ALA A 24 7.49 -4.20 -1.37
C ALA A 24 5.99 -4.22 -1.55
N ASP A 25 5.34 -4.96 -0.70
CA ASP A 25 3.90 -4.97 -0.68
C ASP A 25 3.41 -3.61 -0.27
N GLN A 26 2.45 -3.11 -0.98
CA GLN A 26 1.86 -1.82 -0.66
C GLN A 26 0.36 -1.96 -0.54
N VAL A 27 -0.25 -1.06 0.21
CA VAL A 27 -1.69 -1.08 0.38
C VAL A 27 -2.20 0.35 0.37
N ASN A 28 -3.32 0.55 -0.30
CA ASN A 28 -3.94 1.86 -0.35
C ASN A 28 -4.86 1.98 0.85
N ILE A 29 -4.52 2.85 1.78
CA ILE A 29 -5.27 2.95 3.03
C ILE A 29 -6.67 3.54 2.83
N ASN A 30 -6.93 4.04 1.65
CA ASN A 30 -8.25 4.58 1.35
C ASN A 30 -9.19 3.58 0.71
N THR A 31 -8.68 2.51 0.18
CA THR A 31 -9.52 1.57 -0.55
C THR A 31 -9.46 0.14 -0.04
N ALA A 32 -8.42 -0.21 0.68
CA ALA A 32 -8.24 -1.59 1.13
C ALA A 32 -9.19 -1.93 2.27
N ASP A 33 -9.55 -3.19 2.37
CA ASP A 33 -10.38 -3.61 3.49
C ASP A 33 -9.48 -3.91 4.69
N ALA A 34 -10.11 -4.14 5.83
CA ALA A 34 -9.37 -4.35 7.06
C ALA A 34 -8.42 -5.54 6.99
N ALA A 35 -8.86 -6.61 6.36
CA ALA A 35 -8.02 -7.81 6.25
C ALA A 35 -6.74 -7.53 5.49
N THR A 36 -6.83 -6.80 4.41
CA THR A 36 -5.67 -6.45 3.60
C THR A 36 -4.75 -5.49 4.36
N LEU A 37 -5.33 -4.53 5.05
CA LEU A 37 -4.54 -3.61 5.84
C LEU A 37 -3.76 -4.34 6.92
N ASP A 38 -4.41 -5.28 7.58
CA ASP A 38 -3.77 -6.08 8.61
C ASP A 38 -2.63 -6.90 8.03
N GLU A 39 -2.85 -7.46 6.87
CA GLU A 39 -1.87 -8.31 6.22
C GLU A 39 -0.62 -7.56 5.76
N VAL A 40 -0.79 -6.39 5.20
CA VAL A 40 0.32 -5.65 4.63
C VAL A 40 1.02 -4.75 5.63
N LEU A 41 0.27 -4.10 6.49
CA LEU A 41 0.88 -3.15 7.41
C LEU A 41 1.47 -3.82 8.64
N VAL A 42 2.68 -3.42 8.97
CA VAL A 42 3.40 -3.98 10.10
C VAL A 42 2.93 -3.33 11.39
N ASN A 43 2.78 -4.11 12.42
CA ASN A 43 2.37 -3.61 13.74
C ASN A 43 1.00 -2.96 13.79
N VAL A 44 0.14 -3.34 12.89
CA VAL A 44 -1.20 -2.80 12.89
C VAL A 44 -2.20 -3.77 13.51
N GLY A 45 -2.25 -4.98 13.02
CA GLY A 45 -3.16 -5.98 13.56
C GLY A 45 -4.60 -5.74 13.16
N PRO A 46 -5.47 -6.69 13.44
CA PRO A 46 -6.86 -6.61 12.98
C PRO A 46 -7.67 -5.47 13.61
N SER A 47 -7.45 -5.19 14.87
CA SER A 47 -8.19 -4.14 15.54
C SER A 47 -7.88 -2.77 14.98
N LYS A 48 -6.60 -2.49 14.80
CA LYS A 48 -6.21 -1.20 14.26
C LYS A 48 -6.55 -1.10 12.79
N ALA A 49 -6.51 -2.20 12.07
CA ALA A 49 -6.92 -2.20 10.67
C ALA A 49 -8.38 -1.82 10.55
N LYS A 50 -9.20 -2.36 11.44
CA LYS A 50 -10.60 -2.02 11.43
C LYS A 50 -10.79 -0.56 11.79
N ALA A 51 -10.00 -0.05 12.73
CA ALA A 51 -10.08 1.34 13.12
C ALA A 51 -9.73 2.27 11.96
N ILE A 52 -8.80 1.87 11.11
CA ILE A 52 -8.46 2.65 9.92
C ILE A 52 -9.67 2.75 8.99
N VAL A 53 -10.32 1.63 8.75
CA VAL A 53 -11.49 1.62 7.89
C VAL A 53 -12.59 2.47 8.48
N ASP A 54 -12.85 2.32 9.76
CA ASP A 54 -13.88 3.07 10.44
C ASP A 54 -13.59 4.57 10.38
N TYR A 55 -12.34 4.93 10.56
CA TYR A 55 -11.96 6.34 10.54
C TYR A 55 -12.22 6.95 9.16
N ARG A 56 -11.81 6.28 8.11
CA ARG A 56 -11.99 6.86 6.79
C ARG A 56 -13.45 6.93 6.39
N GLU A 57 -14.26 6.02 6.89
CA GLU A 57 -15.68 6.05 6.61
C GLU A 57 -16.37 7.19 7.34
N ALA A 58 -15.92 7.48 8.53
CA ALA A 58 -16.51 8.54 9.32
C ALA A 58 -15.97 9.92 8.98
N ASN A 59 -14.72 10.00 8.60
CA ASN A 59 -14.06 11.30 8.45
C ASN A 59 -13.59 11.63 7.04
N GLY A 60 -13.72 10.69 6.12
CA GLY A 60 -13.28 10.90 4.76
C GLY A 60 -11.93 10.29 4.52
N ALA A 61 -11.50 10.30 3.29
CA ALA A 61 -10.28 9.65 2.88
C ALA A 61 -9.05 10.29 3.47
N PHE A 62 -8.02 9.48 3.68
CA PHE A 62 -6.74 9.99 4.15
C PHE A 62 -6.03 10.72 3.03
N ARG A 63 -5.37 11.79 3.34
CA ARG A 63 -4.62 12.55 2.36
C ARG A 63 -3.14 12.33 2.46
N SER A 64 -2.69 11.74 3.56
CA SER A 64 -1.28 11.46 3.74
C SER A 64 -1.13 10.30 4.68
N ALA A 65 0.05 9.70 4.68
CA ALA A 65 0.34 8.62 5.62
C ALA A 65 0.31 9.14 7.05
N GLU A 66 0.74 10.36 7.25
CA GLU A 66 0.77 10.95 8.58
C GLU A 66 -0.61 11.05 9.20
N GLN A 67 -1.61 11.17 8.37
CA GLN A 67 -2.96 11.29 8.88
C GLN A 67 -3.43 10.02 9.61
N LEU A 68 -2.75 8.91 9.40
CA LEU A 68 -3.06 7.71 10.15
C LEU A 68 -2.88 7.90 11.65
N ALA A 69 -2.12 8.90 12.06
CA ALA A 69 -1.95 9.17 13.47
C ALA A 69 -3.25 9.61 14.14
N MET A 70 -4.23 9.98 13.34
CA MET A 70 -5.54 10.35 13.87
C MET A 70 -6.34 9.12 14.24
N VAL A 71 -5.93 7.97 13.79
CA VAL A 71 -6.64 6.74 14.08
C VAL A 71 -6.21 6.23 15.45
N LYS A 72 -7.18 5.90 16.29
CA LYS A 72 -6.89 5.43 17.61
C LYS A 72 -5.99 4.21 17.57
N GLY A 73 -4.93 4.25 18.31
CA GLY A 73 -4.00 3.13 18.38
C GLY A 73 -2.84 3.19 17.40
N ILE A 74 -2.84 4.15 16.49
CA ILE A 74 -1.75 4.28 15.54
C ILE A 74 -0.92 5.51 15.85
N GLY A 75 0.36 5.30 16.12
CA GLY A 75 1.25 6.41 16.42
C GLY A 75 2.23 6.62 15.30
N LEU A 76 3.05 7.63 15.44
CA LEU A 76 4.03 7.96 14.41
C LEU A 76 5.03 6.86 14.16
N SER A 77 5.42 6.15 15.19
CA SER A 77 6.38 5.09 15.02
C SER A 77 5.83 3.99 14.10
N THR A 78 4.55 3.68 14.23
CA THR A 78 3.93 2.71 13.35
C THR A 78 3.87 3.23 11.93
N ILE A 79 3.59 4.51 11.77
CA ILE A 79 3.54 5.11 10.44
C ILE A 79 4.92 5.06 9.80
N GLU A 80 5.95 5.38 10.55
CA GLU A 80 7.30 5.35 10.01
C GLU A 80 7.71 3.96 9.55
N LYS A 81 7.34 2.95 10.30
CA LYS A 81 7.65 1.60 9.94
C LYS A 81 6.96 1.16 8.66
N ASN A 82 5.88 1.82 8.33
CA ASN A 82 5.08 1.43 7.18
C ASN A 82 5.13 2.39 6.01
N ARG A 83 6.00 3.38 6.10
CA ARG A 83 6.02 4.41 5.07
C ARG A 83 6.09 3.88 3.65
N ASP A 84 6.92 2.89 3.43
CA ASP A 84 7.06 2.32 2.10
C ASP A 84 5.90 1.44 1.70
N ARG A 85 5.04 1.11 2.62
CA ARG A 85 3.91 0.23 2.35
C ARG A 85 2.61 0.98 2.17
N ILE A 86 2.58 2.25 2.54
CA ILE A 86 1.36 3.03 2.52
C ILE A 86 1.20 3.80 1.22
N VAL A 87 0.04 3.64 0.60
CA VAL A 87 -0.32 4.41 -0.57
C VAL A 87 -1.60 5.15 -0.23
N VAL A 88 -1.68 6.41 -0.60
CA VAL A 88 -2.88 7.20 -0.37
C VAL A 88 -3.53 7.66 -1.66
N GLY A 89 -3.15 7.09 -2.74
CA GLY A 89 -3.72 7.47 -4.01
C GLY A 89 -5.20 7.17 -4.04
N GLY A 90 -5.89 7.67 -4.94
CA GLY A 90 -7.29 7.43 -5.04
C GLY A 90 -8.13 8.42 -4.30
N ALA A 91 -7.73 8.78 -3.10
CA ALA A 91 -8.48 9.75 -2.33
C ALA A 91 -8.53 11.06 -3.07
N GLY A 92 -7.39 11.51 -3.49
CA GLY A 92 -7.34 12.75 -4.22
C GLY A 92 -8.04 12.65 -5.53
N LYS A 93 -7.88 11.55 -6.19
CA LYS A 93 -8.52 11.33 -7.44
C LYS A 93 -10.00 11.31 -7.29
N LYS A 94 -10.50 10.65 -6.32
CA LYS A 94 -11.89 10.58 -6.10
C LYS A 94 -12.47 11.92 -5.85
N LYS A 95 -11.82 12.71 -5.06
CA LYS A 95 -12.27 14.03 -4.78
C LYS A 95 -12.31 14.86 -6.02
N ALA A 96 -11.29 14.75 -6.81
CA ALA A 96 -11.24 15.50 -8.04
C ALA A 96 -12.37 15.12 -8.94
N LYS A 97 -12.69 13.88 -8.99
CA LYS A 97 -13.75 13.44 -9.84
C LYS A 97 -15.08 13.86 -9.34
N ALA A 98 -15.23 13.90 -8.10
CA ALA A 98 -16.47 14.27 -7.51
C ALA A 98 -16.84 15.68 -7.84
N LYS A 99 -15.88 16.49 -8.19
CA LYS A 99 -16.20 17.81 -8.63
C LYS A 99 -16.71 17.82 -9.99
#